data_c236b77a5c61cd4a5d9d85ecf3cfa06d
#
_entry.id   c236b77a5c61cd4a5d9d85ecf3cfa06d
#
_cell.length_a   1.000
_cell.length_b   1.000
_cell.length_c   1.000
_cell.angle_alpha   90.00
_cell.angle_beta   90.00
_cell.angle_gamma   90.00
#
_symmetry.space_group_name_H-M   'P 1'
#
loop_
_entity.id
_entity.type
_entity.pdbx_description
1 polymer ?
#
loop_
_entity_poly.entity_id
_entity_poly.type
_entity_poly.pdbx_seq_one_letter_code
_entity_poly.pdbx_strand_id
1 'polypeptide(L)'
;MSERIQNVQPKEWNGTKYRSTLEAETAQTLTALGIPFEYESRKITLQDGFRSPFQKDKVRALTYKPDFIIGSIMLECKGFETPEWKIKKKLIFKYLMENEPDVIFHQTHDAKKSLLEALDGHWAYLGYCIEVSPKPKKKGSVSCNHVTTQKYDSIQEAMAALHLKGKALGPILNSLIGEREYVYGYKWSLLKIKM
;
A
#
# COMPACT_ATOMS: atom_id res chain seq x y z
N MET A 1 1.62 -7.73 32.41
CA MET A 1 1.39 -8.92 31.55
C MET A 1 1.39 -8.44 30.11
N SER A 2 2.33 -8.94 29.30
CA SER A 2 2.38 -8.61 27.88
C SER A 2 1.21 -9.30 27.20
N GLU A 3 0.25 -8.55 26.67
CA GLU A 3 -0.78 -9.09 25.80
C GLU A 3 -0.06 -9.66 24.57
N ARG A 4 0.03 -10.98 24.50
CA ARG A 4 0.47 -11.64 23.27
C ARG A 4 -0.52 -11.26 22.18
N ILE A 5 -0.04 -10.60 21.14
CA ILE A 5 -0.80 -10.37 19.91
C ILE A 5 -1.16 -11.77 19.36
N GLN A 6 -2.35 -12.23 19.69
CA GLN A 6 -2.94 -13.45 19.14
C GLN A 6 -3.30 -13.13 17.70
N ASN A 7 -2.86 -13.97 16.76
CA ASN A 7 -3.19 -14.01 15.32
C ASN A 7 -2.15 -13.49 14.31
N VAL A 8 -0.87 -13.46 14.65
CA VAL A 8 0.15 -13.42 13.59
C VAL A 8 0.34 -14.85 13.08
N GLN A 9 -0.39 -15.24 12.04
CA GLN A 9 -0.27 -16.54 11.40
C GLN A 9 0.61 -16.37 10.16
N PRO A 10 1.80 -17.01 10.10
CA PRO A 10 2.60 -17.05 8.88
C PRO A 10 1.78 -17.67 7.75
N LYS A 11 1.89 -17.08 6.55
CA LYS A 11 1.19 -17.57 5.36
C LYS A 11 2.15 -17.67 4.20
N GLU A 12 2.10 -18.79 3.50
CA GLU A 12 2.86 -18.96 2.26
C GLU A 12 1.99 -18.60 1.06
N TRP A 13 2.56 -17.83 0.14
CA TRP A 13 1.93 -17.50 -1.11
C TRP A 13 3.01 -17.28 -2.19
N ASN A 14 2.78 -17.87 -3.37
CA ASN A 14 3.68 -17.81 -4.52
C ASN A 14 5.15 -18.12 -4.18
N GLY A 15 5.38 -19.16 -3.35
CA GLY A 15 6.72 -19.61 -2.92
C GLY A 15 7.41 -18.70 -1.90
N THR A 16 6.75 -17.61 -1.46
CA THR A 16 7.26 -16.71 -0.42
C THR A 16 6.50 -16.90 0.89
N LYS A 17 7.26 -17.05 1.98
CA LYS A 17 6.71 -17.15 3.33
C LYS A 17 6.62 -15.78 3.97
N TYR A 18 5.39 -15.30 4.16
CA TYR A 18 5.08 -14.04 4.85
C TYR A 18 4.91 -14.28 6.34
N ARG A 19 5.26 -13.29 7.16
CA ARG A 19 5.16 -13.41 8.63
C ARG A 19 3.74 -13.33 9.14
N SER A 20 2.84 -12.68 8.38
CA SER A 20 1.43 -12.53 8.74
C SER A 20 0.50 -12.72 7.53
N THR A 21 -0.77 -13.00 7.83
CA THR A 21 -1.83 -13.03 6.80
C THR A 21 -1.97 -11.67 6.10
N LEU A 22 -1.87 -10.57 6.85
CA LEU A 22 -1.95 -9.21 6.30
C LEU A 22 -0.85 -8.95 5.26
N GLU A 23 0.39 -9.34 5.54
CA GLU A 23 1.49 -9.22 4.58
C GLU A 23 1.24 -10.06 3.31
N ALA A 24 0.80 -11.32 3.46
CA ALA A 24 0.50 -12.16 2.31
C ALA A 24 -0.63 -11.60 1.44
N GLU A 25 -1.69 -11.09 2.05
CA GLU A 25 -2.82 -10.45 1.34
C GLU A 25 -2.40 -9.12 0.69
N THR A 26 -1.53 -8.35 1.32
CA THR A 26 -0.92 -7.14 0.74
C THR A 26 -0.12 -7.49 -0.52
N ALA A 27 0.72 -8.53 -0.46
CA ALA A 27 1.47 -9.02 -1.61
C ALA A 27 0.54 -9.49 -2.76
N GLN A 28 -0.54 -10.19 -2.44
CA GLN A 28 -1.55 -10.61 -3.41
C GLN A 28 -2.20 -9.40 -4.10
N THR A 29 -2.60 -8.38 -3.32
CA THR A 29 -3.22 -7.17 -3.86
C THR A 29 -2.26 -6.39 -4.75
N LEU A 30 -1.01 -6.19 -4.31
CA LEU A 30 0.03 -5.52 -5.11
C LEU A 30 0.30 -6.25 -6.42
N THR A 31 0.37 -7.59 -6.38
CA THR A 31 0.54 -8.42 -7.57
C THR A 31 -0.67 -8.32 -8.51
N ALA A 32 -1.90 -8.36 -7.97
CA ALA A 32 -3.12 -8.21 -8.77
C ALA A 32 -3.22 -6.83 -9.42
N LEU A 33 -2.69 -5.78 -8.78
CA LEU A 33 -2.56 -4.43 -9.34
C LEU A 33 -1.42 -4.32 -10.37
N GLY A 34 -0.55 -5.33 -10.51
CA GLY A 34 0.63 -5.29 -11.36
C GLY A 34 1.74 -4.36 -10.84
N ILE A 35 1.76 -4.06 -9.56
CA ILE A 35 2.72 -3.18 -8.91
C ILE A 35 3.93 -4.02 -8.45
N PRO A 36 5.14 -3.75 -8.94
CA PRO A 36 6.34 -4.43 -8.47
C PRO A 36 6.67 -3.99 -7.04
N PHE A 37 7.10 -4.95 -6.24
CA PHE A 37 7.51 -4.72 -4.86
C PHE A 37 8.63 -5.68 -4.46
N GLU A 38 9.35 -5.32 -3.41
CA GLU A 38 10.30 -6.19 -2.71
C GLU A 38 9.78 -6.43 -1.29
N TYR A 39 9.81 -7.70 -0.86
CA TYR A 39 9.41 -8.09 0.49
C TYR A 39 10.64 -8.26 1.37
N GLU A 40 10.67 -7.56 2.52
CA GLU A 40 11.76 -7.61 3.52
C GLU A 40 13.17 -7.51 2.93
N SER A 41 13.36 -6.78 1.82
CA SER A 41 14.60 -6.74 1.04
C SER A 41 15.75 -5.99 1.71
N ARG A 42 15.45 -5.11 2.68
CA ARG A 42 16.47 -4.29 3.34
C ARG A 42 16.34 -4.26 4.86
N LYS A 43 17.47 -4.00 5.52
CA LYS A 43 17.56 -3.82 6.96
C LYS A 43 18.20 -2.47 7.27
N ILE A 44 17.53 -1.68 8.09
CA ILE A 44 17.97 -0.35 8.52
C ILE A 44 18.45 -0.44 9.96
N THR A 45 19.58 0.16 10.27
CA THR A 45 20.06 0.36 11.66
C THR A 45 19.59 1.72 12.15
N LEU A 46 18.63 1.72 13.08
CA LEU A 46 18.09 2.93 13.69
C LEU A 46 18.98 3.47 14.79
N GLN A 47 19.71 2.60 15.46
CA GLN A 47 20.69 2.90 16.50
C GLN A 47 21.74 1.80 16.53
N ASP A 48 22.99 2.19 16.53
CA ASP A 48 24.10 1.25 16.68
C ASP A 48 24.14 0.62 18.07
N GLY A 49 24.66 -0.59 18.12
CA GLY A 49 24.91 -1.26 19.40
C GLY A 49 26.10 -0.66 20.13
N PHE A 50 26.01 -0.51 21.44
CA PHE A 50 27.05 0.11 22.27
C PHE A 50 27.26 -0.66 23.57
N ARG A 51 28.38 -0.37 24.26
CA ARG A 51 28.61 -0.81 25.63
C ARG A 51 28.16 0.27 26.60
N SER A 52 27.38 -0.11 27.58
CA SER A 52 26.91 0.77 28.64
C SER A 52 27.65 0.44 29.94
N PRO A 53 28.07 1.45 30.74
CA PRO A 53 28.60 1.22 32.09
C PRO A 53 27.51 0.72 33.08
N PHE A 54 26.23 0.84 32.70
CA PHE A 54 25.09 0.50 33.57
C PHE A 54 24.67 -0.96 33.46
N GLN A 55 25.27 -1.74 32.53
CA GLN A 55 24.95 -3.18 32.35
C GLN A 55 26.16 -3.96 31.83
N LYS A 56 26.21 -5.26 32.15
CA LYS A 56 27.32 -6.13 31.72
C LYS A 56 27.29 -6.43 30.23
N ASP A 57 26.11 -6.68 29.68
CA ASP A 57 25.95 -7.06 28.29
C ASP A 57 25.98 -5.83 27.36
N LYS A 58 26.50 -6.06 26.15
CA LYS A 58 26.43 -5.04 25.10
C LYS A 58 24.96 -4.76 24.75
N VAL A 59 24.60 -3.49 24.70
CA VAL A 59 23.31 -3.06 24.12
C VAL A 59 23.35 -3.37 22.62
N ARG A 60 22.41 -4.17 22.15
CA ARG A 60 22.33 -4.55 20.73
C ARG A 60 21.85 -3.39 19.89
N ALA A 61 22.26 -3.37 18.63
CA ALA A 61 21.73 -2.42 17.66
C ALA A 61 20.21 -2.55 17.56
N LEU A 62 19.52 -1.41 17.47
CA LEU A 62 18.11 -1.36 17.14
C LEU A 62 17.98 -1.30 15.62
N THR A 63 17.36 -2.32 15.06
CA THR A 63 17.20 -2.42 13.61
C THR A 63 15.73 -2.46 13.21
N TYR A 64 15.47 -2.04 11.98
CA TYR A 64 14.17 -2.10 11.34
C TYR A 64 14.29 -2.78 9.97
N LYS A 65 13.29 -3.57 9.64
CA LYS A 65 13.16 -4.24 8.36
C LYS A 65 11.76 -3.95 7.85
N PRO A 66 11.62 -3.09 6.83
CA PRO A 66 10.31 -2.79 6.24
C PRO A 66 9.67 -4.05 5.66
N ASP A 67 8.36 -4.16 5.74
CA ASP A 67 7.67 -5.30 5.15
C ASP A 67 7.72 -5.22 3.62
N PHE A 68 7.45 -4.06 3.02
CA PHE A 68 7.50 -3.89 1.57
C PHE A 68 8.23 -2.60 1.17
N ILE A 69 8.95 -2.69 0.04
CA ILE A 69 9.50 -1.56 -0.70
C ILE A 69 8.83 -1.52 -2.07
N ILE A 70 8.21 -0.39 -2.40
CA ILE A 70 7.46 -0.15 -3.64
C ILE A 70 8.00 1.13 -4.26
N GLY A 71 9.01 1.02 -5.13
CA GLY A 71 9.77 2.20 -5.56
C GLY A 71 10.40 2.91 -4.37
N SER A 72 10.11 4.19 -4.15
CA SER A 72 10.53 4.92 -2.93
C SER A 72 9.47 4.91 -1.82
N ILE A 73 8.42 4.12 -1.93
CA ILE A 73 7.48 3.92 -0.84
C ILE A 73 7.95 2.75 0.04
N MET A 74 8.09 3.03 1.32
CA MET A 74 8.34 2.06 2.38
C MET A 74 7.01 1.78 3.08
N LEU A 75 6.50 0.55 2.92
CA LEU A 75 5.20 0.15 3.46
C LEU A 75 5.36 -0.84 4.60
N GLU A 76 4.71 -0.57 5.71
CA GLU A 76 4.60 -1.44 6.88
C GLU A 76 3.18 -1.97 7.04
N CYS A 77 3.04 -3.26 7.24
CA CYS A 77 1.77 -3.93 7.52
C CYS A 77 1.56 -4.05 9.02
N LYS A 78 0.59 -3.33 9.58
CA LYS A 78 0.38 -3.30 11.03
C LYS A 78 -1.09 -3.31 11.40
N GLY A 79 -1.60 -4.48 11.76
CA GLY A 79 -2.98 -4.59 12.24
C GLY A 79 -3.24 -3.89 13.57
N PHE A 80 -2.23 -3.84 14.46
CA PHE A 80 -2.32 -3.18 15.77
C PHE A 80 -1.00 -2.49 16.13
N GLU A 81 -1.07 -1.25 16.63
CA GLU A 81 0.09 -0.48 17.09
C GLU A 81 0.36 -0.69 18.58
N THR A 82 1.44 -1.41 18.90
CA THR A 82 1.93 -1.51 20.29
C THR A 82 2.64 -0.22 20.72
N PRO A 83 2.78 0.05 22.05
CA PRO A 83 3.58 1.17 22.54
C PRO A 83 5.03 1.14 22.02
N GLU A 84 5.65 -0.03 21.97
CA GLU A 84 7.01 -0.23 21.45
C GLU A 84 7.10 0.13 19.97
N TRP A 85 6.07 -0.23 19.18
CA TRP A 85 5.98 0.14 17.77
C TRP A 85 5.90 1.66 17.60
N LYS A 86 5.10 2.34 18.42
CA LYS A 86 4.97 3.80 18.37
C LYS A 86 6.31 4.50 18.63
N ILE A 87 7.12 3.98 19.54
CA ILE A 87 8.49 4.50 19.81
C ILE A 87 9.40 4.20 18.62
N LYS A 88 9.41 2.95 18.14
CA LYS A 88 10.23 2.54 16.99
C LYS A 88 9.90 3.33 15.74
N LYS A 89 8.62 3.61 15.50
CA LYS A 89 8.15 4.43 14.36
C LYS A 89 8.74 5.85 14.38
N LYS A 90 8.87 6.48 15.55
CA LYS A 90 9.53 7.79 15.68
C LYS A 90 11.01 7.73 15.27
N LEU A 91 11.71 6.65 15.63
CA LEU A 91 13.10 6.45 15.23
C LEU A 91 13.24 6.19 13.73
N ILE A 92 12.29 5.46 13.14
CA ILE A 92 12.21 5.27 11.69
C ILE A 92 12.05 6.63 11.00
N PHE A 93 11.11 7.46 11.45
CA PHE A 93 10.89 8.79 10.87
C PHE A 93 12.12 9.68 10.97
N LYS A 94 12.78 9.69 12.15
CA LYS A 94 14.03 10.42 12.32
C LYS A 94 15.08 9.95 11.33
N TYR A 95 15.29 8.62 11.22
CA TYR A 95 16.24 8.04 10.27
C TYR A 95 15.96 8.46 8.83
N LEU A 96 14.70 8.35 8.39
CA LEU A 96 14.31 8.71 7.02
C LEU A 96 14.54 10.20 6.75
N MET A 97 14.16 11.09 7.67
CA MET A 97 14.38 12.53 7.52
C MET A 97 15.88 12.89 7.40
N GLU A 98 16.75 12.17 8.11
CA GLU A 98 18.18 12.46 8.14
C GLU A 98 18.96 11.79 6.98
N ASN A 99 18.51 10.63 6.50
CA ASN A 99 19.29 9.80 5.58
C ASN A 99 18.60 9.54 4.24
N GLU A 100 17.26 9.57 4.19
CA GLU A 100 16.47 9.19 3.01
C GLU A 100 15.21 10.07 2.89
N PRO A 101 15.37 11.40 2.72
CA PRO A 101 14.23 12.34 2.75
C PRO A 101 13.22 12.12 1.62
N ASP A 102 13.62 11.46 0.52
CA ASP A 102 12.75 11.16 -0.62
C ASP A 102 11.94 9.87 -0.43
N VAL A 103 12.17 9.11 0.65
CA VAL A 103 11.41 7.91 0.96
C VAL A 103 10.10 8.28 1.65
N ILE A 104 9.01 7.78 1.09
CA ILE A 104 7.65 7.96 1.63
C ILE A 104 7.33 6.76 2.52
N PHE A 105 7.08 7.00 3.80
CA PHE A 105 6.68 5.94 4.73
C PHE A 105 5.16 5.87 4.86
N HIS A 106 4.62 4.68 4.62
CA HIS A 106 3.21 4.39 4.86
C HIS A 106 3.03 3.17 5.76
N GLN A 107 1.90 3.15 6.46
CA GLN A 107 1.45 2.02 7.26
C GLN A 107 0.07 1.60 6.80
N THR A 108 -0.12 0.30 6.54
CA THR A 108 -1.44 -0.25 6.21
C THR A 108 -1.96 -1.15 7.32
N HIS A 109 -3.26 -1.09 7.55
CA HIS A 109 -3.98 -1.90 8.53
C HIS A 109 -4.82 -3.02 7.90
N ASP A 110 -5.03 -2.94 6.59
CA ASP A 110 -5.67 -3.97 5.78
C ASP A 110 -5.08 -3.97 4.36
N ALA A 111 -5.20 -5.10 3.69
CA ALA A 111 -4.63 -5.33 2.37
C ALA A 111 -5.48 -4.75 1.22
N LYS A 112 -6.53 -3.99 1.50
CA LYS A 112 -7.44 -3.45 0.49
C LYS A 112 -7.56 -1.94 0.62
N LYS A 113 -8.47 -1.46 1.46
CA LYS A 113 -8.79 -0.03 1.55
C LYS A 113 -7.62 0.80 2.07
N SER A 114 -7.05 0.40 3.21
CA SER A 114 -5.92 1.11 3.81
C SER A 114 -4.67 1.07 2.93
N LEU A 115 -4.44 -0.05 2.22
CA LEU A 115 -3.36 -0.15 1.23
C LEU A 115 -3.57 0.83 0.07
N LEU A 116 -4.80 0.90 -0.50
CA LEU A 116 -5.09 1.85 -1.57
C LEU A 116 -4.94 3.30 -1.10
N GLU A 117 -5.44 3.63 0.10
CA GLU A 117 -5.27 4.96 0.68
C GLU A 117 -3.79 5.34 0.85
N ALA A 118 -2.94 4.36 1.20
CA ALA A 118 -1.50 4.55 1.29
C ALA A 118 -0.82 4.79 -0.07
N LEU A 119 -1.34 4.22 -1.14
CA LEU A 119 -0.79 4.35 -2.49
C LEU A 119 -1.45 5.48 -3.29
N ASP A 120 -2.66 5.91 -2.90
CA ASP A 120 -3.40 6.95 -3.63
C ASP A 120 -2.69 8.29 -3.55
N GLY A 121 -2.61 8.99 -4.68
CA GLY A 121 -1.78 10.20 -4.82
C GLY A 121 -0.31 9.94 -5.17
N HIS A 122 0.14 8.68 -5.17
CA HIS A 122 1.50 8.30 -5.56
C HIS A 122 1.56 7.54 -6.89
N TRP A 123 0.45 7.38 -7.59
CA TRP A 123 0.38 6.58 -8.83
C TRP A 123 1.32 7.11 -9.91
N ALA A 124 1.31 8.41 -10.18
CA ALA A 124 2.21 9.02 -11.17
C ALA A 124 3.68 8.77 -10.81
N TYR A 125 4.03 8.88 -9.54
CA TYR A 125 5.36 8.62 -9.02
C TYR A 125 5.78 7.15 -9.18
N LEU A 126 4.85 6.22 -9.07
CA LEU A 126 5.06 4.79 -9.33
C LEU A 126 5.02 4.45 -10.84
N GLY A 127 4.78 5.43 -11.71
CA GLY A 127 4.65 5.24 -13.14
C GLY A 127 3.28 4.75 -13.58
N TYR A 128 2.23 5.08 -12.85
CA TYR A 128 0.85 4.69 -13.15
C TYR A 128 -0.10 5.88 -13.16
N CYS A 129 -1.25 5.74 -13.80
CA CYS A 129 -2.42 6.61 -13.66
C CYS A 129 -3.69 5.76 -13.56
N ILE A 130 -4.76 6.35 -13.04
CA ILE A 130 -6.08 5.73 -12.98
C ILE A 130 -6.80 6.02 -14.30
N GLU A 131 -7.16 4.99 -15.02
CA GLU A 131 -8.00 5.09 -16.21
C GLU A 131 -9.42 4.67 -15.90
N VAL A 132 -10.38 5.52 -16.24
CA VAL A 132 -11.81 5.28 -16.05
C VAL A 132 -12.50 5.29 -17.38
N SER A 133 -13.07 4.16 -17.78
CA SER A 133 -13.81 3.97 -19.03
C SER A 133 -15.28 3.69 -18.75
N PRO A 134 -16.22 4.36 -19.42
CA PRO A 134 -17.64 4.10 -19.23
C PRO A 134 -18.03 2.72 -19.71
N LYS A 135 -19.02 2.12 -19.04
CA LYS A 135 -19.62 0.85 -19.47
C LYS A 135 -20.26 1.02 -20.86
N PRO A 136 -19.97 0.13 -21.83
CA PRO A 136 -20.62 0.17 -23.13
C PRO A 136 -22.14 0.09 -22.98
N LYS A 137 -22.86 0.94 -23.70
CA LYS A 137 -24.31 0.87 -23.77
C LYS A 137 -24.73 -0.31 -24.62
N LYS A 138 -25.82 -1.01 -24.25
CA LYS A 138 -26.43 -2.04 -25.11
C LYS A 138 -26.85 -1.41 -26.46
N LYS A 139 -26.60 -2.12 -27.57
CA LYS A 139 -27.07 -1.71 -28.90
C LYS A 139 -28.55 -1.38 -28.85
N GLY A 140 -28.93 -0.13 -29.22
CA GLY A 140 -30.32 0.31 -29.28
C GLY A 140 -30.72 1.43 -28.31
N SER A 141 -29.86 1.86 -27.38
CA SER A 141 -30.16 3.03 -26.54
C SER A 141 -29.65 4.32 -27.21
N VAL A 142 -30.58 5.15 -27.65
CA VAL A 142 -30.31 6.49 -28.19
C VAL A 142 -30.03 7.42 -27.01
N SER A 143 -28.77 7.81 -26.82
CA SER A 143 -28.40 8.99 -26.03
C SER A 143 -26.96 9.37 -26.35
N CYS A 144 -26.83 10.58 -26.90
CA CYS A 144 -25.59 11.18 -27.36
C CYS A 144 -24.79 11.78 -26.21
N ASN A 145 -24.22 10.95 -25.34
CA ASN A 145 -23.12 11.43 -24.52
C ASN A 145 -21.92 10.53 -24.82
N HIS A 146 -20.99 11.04 -25.62
CA HIS A 146 -19.65 10.48 -25.78
C HIS A 146 -18.93 10.60 -24.43
N VAL A 147 -19.19 9.64 -23.55
CA VAL A 147 -18.36 9.53 -22.35
C VAL A 147 -17.04 8.91 -22.80
N THR A 148 -16.03 9.73 -22.88
CA THR A 148 -14.68 9.34 -23.27
C THR A 148 -13.97 8.71 -22.05
N THR A 149 -13.07 7.77 -22.32
CA THR A 149 -12.10 7.30 -21.32
C THR A 149 -11.31 8.48 -20.75
N GLN A 150 -11.22 8.59 -19.45
CA GLN A 150 -10.54 9.67 -18.74
C GLN A 150 -9.41 9.09 -17.88
N LYS A 151 -8.38 9.88 -17.65
CA LYS A 151 -7.23 9.55 -16.83
C LYS A 151 -7.12 10.52 -15.67
N TYR A 152 -6.73 10.01 -14.52
CA TYR A 152 -6.62 10.76 -13.28
C TYR A 152 -5.32 10.37 -12.56
N ASP A 153 -4.78 11.30 -11.78
CA ASP A 153 -3.57 11.06 -11.00
C ASP A 153 -3.86 10.32 -9.70
N SER A 154 -5.12 10.30 -9.26
CA SER A 154 -5.55 9.58 -8.06
C SER A 154 -6.97 9.03 -8.20
N ILE A 155 -7.29 8.00 -7.38
CA ILE A 155 -8.66 7.47 -7.26
C ILE A 155 -9.57 8.55 -6.66
N GLN A 156 -9.07 9.34 -5.71
CA GLN A 156 -9.82 10.42 -5.06
C GLN A 156 -10.22 11.48 -6.08
N GLU A 157 -9.31 11.89 -6.96
CA GLU A 157 -9.61 12.82 -8.06
C GLU A 157 -10.69 12.27 -9.00
N ALA A 158 -10.54 11.01 -9.43
CA ALA A 158 -11.51 10.33 -10.28
C ALA A 158 -12.90 10.23 -9.59
N MET A 159 -12.91 9.88 -8.31
CA MET A 159 -14.15 9.82 -7.52
C MET A 159 -14.84 11.19 -7.42
N ALA A 160 -14.08 12.27 -7.21
CA ALA A 160 -14.61 13.63 -7.14
C ALA A 160 -15.19 14.04 -8.48
N ALA A 161 -14.50 13.81 -9.60
CA ALA A 161 -14.98 14.10 -10.95
C ALA A 161 -16.25 13.34 -11.32
N LEU A 162 -16.44 12.13 -10.79
CA LEU A 162 -17.61 11.28 -11.02
C LEU A 162 -18.69 11.43 -9.93
N HIS A 163 -18.54 12.36 -9.00
CA HIS A 163 -19.44 12.59 -7.87
C HIS A 163 -19.69 11.36 -7.00
N LEU A 164 -18.68 10.46 -6.85
CA LEU A 164 -18.75 9.28 -6.01
C LEU A 164 -18.38 9.60 -4.56
N LYS A 165 -18.99 8.89 -3.61
CA LYS A 165 -18.74 9.08 -2.17
C LYS A 165 -17.72 8.07 -1.64
N GLY A 166 -17.13 8.33 -0.47
CA GLY A 166 -16.05 7.54 0.13
C GLY A 166 -16.30 6.02 0.26
N LYS A 167 -17.55 5.56 0.31
CA LYS A 167 -17.91 4.13 0.28
C LYS A 167 -17.58 3.45 -1.06
N ALA A 168 -17.25 4.22 -2.10
CA ALA A 168 -16.94 3.69 -3.43
C ALA A 168 -15.55 3.04 -3.52
N LEU A 169 -14.63 3.35 -2.61
CA LEU A 169 -13.23 2.89 -2.69
C LEU A 169 -13.09 1.35 -2.74
N GLY A 170 -13.79 0.63 -1.87
CA GLY A 170 -13.76 -0.84 -1.86
C GLY A 170 -14.23 -1.48 -3.18
N PRO A 171 -15.43 -1.13 -3.69
CA PRO A 171 -15.87 -1.57 -5.02
C PRO A 171 -14.93 -1.18 -6.16
N ILE A 172 -14.31 0.02 -6.14
CA ILE A 172 -13.33 0.46 -7.14
C ILE A 172 -12.10 -0.45 -7.11
N LEU A 173 -11.58 -0.79 -5.92
CA LEU A 173 -10.48 -1.75 -5.80
C LEU A 173 -10.81 -3.07 -6.48
N ASN A 174 -12.02 -3.61 -6.26
CA ASN A 174 -12.42 -4.85 -6.89
C ASN A 174 -12.41 -4.76 -8.43
N SER A 175 -12.65 -3.57 -8.99
CA SER A 175 -12.50 -3.35 -10.45
C SER A 175 -11.03 -3.27 -10.86
N LEU A 176 -10.19 -2.57 -10.08
CA LEU A 176 -8.76 -2.44 -10.37
C LEU A 176 -8.02 -3.80 -10.35
N ILE A 177 -8.39 -4.70 -9.44
CA ILE A 177 -7.80 -6.05 -9.36
C ILE A 177 -8.52 -7.09 -10.23
N GLY A 178 -9.50 -6.69 -11.03
CA GLY A 178 -10.20 -7.56 -11.97
C GLY A 178 -11.31 -8.43 -11.38
N GLU A 179 -11.66 -8.30 -10.10
CA GLU A 179 -12.77 -9.03 -9.47
C GLU A 179 -14.14 -8.57 -9.99
N ARG A 180 -14.23 -7.33 -10.47
CA ARG A 180 -15.45 -6.77 -11.11
C ARG A 180 -15.08 -6.00 -12.36
N GLU A 181 -15.78 -6.24 -13.45
CA GLU A 181 -15.53 -5.54 -14.70
C GLU A 181 -15.98 -4.07 -14.64
N TYR A 182 -17.15 -3.83 -14.04
CA TYR A 182 -17.73 -2.48 -13.94
C TYR A 182 -18.21 -2.18 -12.52
N VAL A 183 -17.90 -0.95 -12.08
CA VAL A 183 -18.33 -0.40 -10.78
C VAL A 183 -18.85 1.01 -11.02
N TYR A 184 -20.03 1.33 -10.51
CA TYR A 184 -20.72 2.62 -10.70
C TYR A 184 -20.88 3.04 -12.17
N GLY A 185 -21.00 2.06 -13.08
CA GLY A 185 -21.13 2.31 -14.53
C GLY A 185 -19.80 2.53 -15.25
N TYR A 186 -18.66 2.33 -14.59
CA TYR A 186 -17.32 2.51 -15.13
C TYR A 186 -16.44 1.29 -14.90
N LYS A 187 -15.55 1.02 -15.86
CA LYS A 187 -14.38 0.16 -15.69
C LYS A 187 -13.24 1.00 -15.17
N TRP A 188 -12.58 0.52 -14.12
CA TRP A 188 -11.43 1.17 -13.48
C TRP A 188 -10.19 0.34 -13.78
N SER A 189 -9.14 0.98 -14.23
CA SER A 189 -7.89 0.32 -14.58
C SER A 189 -6.70 1.13 -14.07
N LEU A 190 -5.68 0.45 -13.59
CA LEU A 190 -4.38 1.04 -13.30
C LEU A 190 -3.54 0.93 -14.57
N LEU A 191 -3.27 2.05 -15.21
CA LEU A 191 -2.55 2.12 -16.47
C LEU A 191 -1.10 2.54 -16.23
N LYS A 192 -0.14 1.73 -16.71
CA LYS A 192 1.28 2.08 -16.66
C LYS A 192 1.56 3.22 -17.64
N ILE A 193 2.14 4.31 -17.12
CA ILE A 193 2.56 5.45 -17.93
C ILE A 193 3.84 5.04 -18.68
N LYS A 194 3.85 5.15 -19.98
CA LYS A 194 5.11 5.04 -20.74
C LYS A 194 5.93 6.31 -20.46
N MET A 195 7.00 6.16 -19.72
CA MET A 195 8.03 7.18 -19.61
C MET A 195 8.81 7.26 -20.91
#